data_f5fb9fc652050fc84082c0de892a4b43
#
_entry.id   f5fb9fc652050fc84082c0de892a4b43
#
_cell.length_a   1.000
_cell.length_b   1.000
_cell.length_c   1.000
_cell.angle_alpha   90.00
_cell.angle_beta   90.00
_cell.angle_gamma   90.00
#
_symmetry.space_group_name_H-M   'P 1'
#
loop_
_entity.id
_entity.type
_entity.pdbx_description
1 polymer ?
#
loop_
_entity_poly.entity_id
_entity_poly.type
_entity_poly.pdbx_seq_one_letter_code
_entity_poly.pdbx_strand_id
1 'polypeptide(L)'
;MEAIMALKNPYLISVYENTCKRNPGEPEFLQTVEEVFESLEPVVEKRPDFVKAGIFERMVEPERLISFRVSWVDDNGNVQVNRGYRVQFNSAIGPYKGGLRFHPSVNASIMKFLGFEQTFKNSLTGLPMGGGKGGSDFNPAGKSDNEIMRFCQSFMTELAKHIGPDTDVPAGDIGVGAREVGYLFGQYKRLRNEFTGVLTGKGFSFGGSRIRPEATGYGAVYYVENMLATFGEEIKGKTFAVSGFGNVAWGTVQKLTELGGKVVTISGPDGYIYDKDGVNTPEKIAYMLEMRTSNRNRVEDYADKFGVPFFAGKKPWGEKVDVIMPCATQNEVNLDDAKAMVANGLKYYVEVSNMPTTNEAVAYLKANGVVVAPSKAVNAGGVAVSGLEMSQNSMRYSWSSEEVDAKLKDIMKNIYESSVNAAKEYGMEGDLVAGANIAGFLKVAEAMLAQGIAY
;
A
#
# COMPACT_ATOMS: atom_id res chain seq x y z
N MET A 1 5.16 -3.63 -31.01
CA MET A 1 3.71 -3.81 -30.90
C MET A 1 3.21 -2.60 -30.11
N GLU A 2 2.54 -1.67 -30.76
CA GLU A 2 1.85 -0.58 -30.08
C GLU A 2 0.78 -1.26 -29.22
N ALA A 3 0.88 -1.09 -27.91
CA ALA A 3 -0.18 -1.50 -27.01
C ALA A 3 -1.42 -0.69 -27.42
N ILE A 4 -2.50 -1.38 -27.74
CA ILE A 4 -3.78 -0.71 -28.04
C ILE A 4 -4.18 -0.02 -26.73
N MET A 5 -4.16 1.31 -26.75
CA MET A 5 -4.59 2.15 -25.64
C MET A 5 -6.03 1.80 -25.31
N ALA A 6 -6.31 1.43 -24.06
CA ALA A 6 -7.66 1.03 -23.62
C ALA A 6 -8.58 2.23 -23.41
N LEU A 7 -8.02 3.45 -23.28
CA LEU A 7 -8.75 4.72 -23.17
C LEU A 7 -9.57 5.02 -24.42
N LYS A 8 -10.82 5.41 -24.23
CA LYS A 8 -11.78 5.74 -25.30
C LYS A 8 -12.18 7.20 -25.32
N ASN A 9 -12.16 7.87 -24.16
CA ASN A 9 -12.56 9.27 -24.06
C ASN A 9 -11.51 10.19 -24.68
N PRO A 10 -11.84 11.00 -25.75
CA PRO A 10 -10.86 11.83 -26.46
C PRO A 10 -10.16 12.88 -25.59
N TYR A 11 -10.86 13.40 -24.57
CA TYR A 11 -10.26 14.37 -23.66
C TYR A 11 -9.18 13.70 -22.79
N LEU A 12 -9.47 12.55 -22.16
CA LEU A 12 -8.48 11.83 -21.37
C LEU A 12 -7.29 11.34 -22.21
N ILE A 13 -7.55 10.91 -23.45
CA ILE A 13 -6.49 10.57 -24.41
C ILE A 13 -5.55 11.77 -24.59
N SER A 14 -6.10 12.97 -24.85
CA SER A 14 -5.31 14.18 -25.02
C SER A 14 -4.48 14.53 -23.77
N VAL A 15 -5.07 14.41 -22.57
CA VAL A 15 -4.35 14.65 -21.30
C VAL A 15 -3.23 13.62 -21.14
N TYR A 16 -3.49 12.34 -21.40
CA TYR A 16 -2.51 11.26 -21.31
C TYR A 16 -1.35 11.46 -22.31
N GLU A 17 -1.62 11.74 -23.57
CA GLU A 17 -0.60 12.03 -24.59
C GLU A 17 0.31 13.21 -24.19
N ASN A 18 -0.28 14.27 -23.64
CA ASN A 18 0.48 15.41 -23.13
C ASN A 18 1.35 15.01 -21.92
N THR A 19 0.81 14.15 -21.05
CA THR A 19 1.58 13.60 -19.92
C THR A 19 2.76 12.76 -20.41
N CYS A 20 2.57 11.92 -21.43
CA CYS A 20 3.66 11.14 -22.05
C CYS A 20 4.75 12.04 -22.63
N LYS A 21 4.38 13.11 -23.33
CA LYS A 21 5.36 14.06 -23.92
C LYS A 21 6.19 14.78 -22.85
N ARG A 22 5.61 15.04 -21.68
CA ARG A 22 6.28 15.72 -20.56
C ARG A 22 7.13 14.79 -19.69
N ASN A 23 6.88 13.48 -19.75
CA ASN A 23 7.54 12.48 -18.90
C ASN A 23 8.23 11.37 -19.73
N PRO A 24 9.12 11.72 -20.68
CA PRO A 24 9.78 10.72 -21.50
C PRO A 24 10.68 9.83 -20.63
N GLY A 25 10.58 8.51 -20.81
CA GLY A 25 11.39 7.53 -20.07
C GLY A 25 10.88 7.21 -18.65
N GLU A 26 9.62 7.50 -18.35
CA GLU A 26 8.98 7.19 -17.08
C GLU A 26 7.83 6.15 -17.22
N PRO A 27 8.13 4.92 -17.66
CA PRO A 27 7.10 3.95 -18.05
C PRO A 27 6.18 3.55 -16.89
N GLU A 28 6.68 3.41 -15.67
CA GLU A 28 5.89 2.99 -14.51
C GLU A 28 4.86 4.06 -14.14
N PHE A 29 5.25 5.33 -14.21
CA PHE A 29 4.33 6.43 -13.95
C PHE A 29 3.25 6.53 -15.04
N LEU A 30 3.63 6.47 -16.30
CA LEU A 30 2.71 6.59 -17.42
C LEU A 30 1.69 5.44 -17.47
N GLN A 31 2.14 4.21 -17.23
CA GLN A 31 1.24 3.06 -17.14
C GLN A 31 0.17 3.27 -16.06
N THR A 32 0.56 3.74 -14.90
CA THR A 32 -0.39 3.95 -13.79
C THR A 32 -1.39 5.06 -14.08
N VAL A 33 -0.97 6.13 -14.76
CA VAL A 33 -1.90 7.20 -15.20
C VAL A 33 -2.94 6.64 -16.16
N GLU A 34 -2.54 5.82 -17.14
CA GLU A 34 -3.45 5.17 -18.08
C GLU A 34 -4.48 4.31 -17.36
N GLU A 35 -4.03 3.39 -16.48
CA GLU A 35 -4.90 2.49 -15.71
C GLU A 35 -5.93 3.25 -14.83
N VAL A 36 -5.52 4.34 -14.21
CA VAL A 36 -6.44 5.17 -13.42
C VAL A 36 -7.43 5.89 -14.33
N PHE A 37 -6.98 6.45 -15.44
CA PHE A 37 -7.85 7.17 -16.38
C PHE A 37 -8.92 6.28 -17.01
N GLU A 38 -8.63 5.00 -17.27
CA GLU A 38 -9.66 4.03 -17.71
C GLU A 38 -10.85 4.00 -16.76
N SER A 39 -10.59 4.01 -15.46
CA SER A 39 -11.65 4.05 -14.43
C SER A 39 -12.39 5.39 -14.37
N LEU A 40 -11.77 6.47 -14.83
CA LEU A 40 -12.30 7.84 -14.72
C LEU A 40 -13.09 8.29 -15.95
N GLU A 41 -13.18 7.51 -17.02
CA GLU A 41 -13.96 7.86 -18.21
C GLU A 41 -15.40 8.28 -17.89
N PRO A 42 -16.17 7.57 -17.05
CA PRO A 42 -17.53 7.98 -16.68
C PRO A 42 -17.56 9.29 -15.87
N VAL A 43 -16.46 9.61 -15.17
CA VAL A 43 -16.36 10.86 -14.39
C VAL A 43 -16.30 12.06 -15.30
N VAL A 44 -15.53 11.99 -16.39
CA VAL A 44 -15.42 13.08 -17.38
C VAL A 44 -16.79 13.46 -17.92
N GLU A 45 -17.64 12.48 -18.22
CA GLU A 45 -18.97 12.70 -18.77
C GLU A 45 -19.92 13.36 -17.75
N LYS A 46 -19.84 12.96 -16.49
CA LYS A 46 -20.73 13.45 -15.43
C LYS A 46 -20.25 14.74 -14.76
N ARG A 47 -18.95 15.08 -14.88
CA ARG A 47 -18.33 16.21 -14.19
C ARG A 47 -17.60 17.15 -15.18
N PRO A 48 -18.35 17.85 -16.05
CA PRO A 48 -17.77 18.84 -16.97
C PRO A 48 -17.10 20.03 -16.25
N ASP A 49 -17.47 20.29 -15.00
CA ASP A 49 -16.82 21.25 -14.11
C ASP A 49 -15.36 20.89 -13.83
N PHE A 50 -15.03 19.61 -13.67
CA PHE A 50 -13.66 19.14 -13.50
C PHE A 50 -12.82 19.35 -14.77
N VAL A 51 -13.40 19.09 -15.93
CA VAL A 51 -12.75 19.35 -17.22
C VAL A 51 -12.45 20.85 -17.38
N LYS A 52 -13.43 21.70 -17.11
CA LYS A 52 -13.28 23.16 -17.21
C LYS A 52 -12.22 23.71 -16.24
N ALA A 53 -12.06 23.10 -15.06
CA ALA A 53 -11.07 23.49 -14.06
C ALA A 53 -9.68 22.87 -14.27
N GLY A 54 -9.48 22.06 -15.32
CA GLY A 54 -8.21 21.38 -15.60
C GLY A 54 -7.80 20.41 -14.51
N ILE A 55 -8.77 19.75 -13.87
CA ILE A 55 -8.49 18.86 -12.72
C ILE A 55 -7.66 17.66 -13.17
N PHE A 56 -7.95 17.07 -14.32
CA PHE A 56 -7.25 15.87 -14.79
C PHE A 56 -5.79 16.19 -15.15
N GLU A 57 -5.53 17.30 -15.81
CA GLU A 57 -4.18 17.79 -16.13
C GLU A 57 -3.37 18.08 -14.86
N ARG A 58 -4.01 18.72 -13.88
CA ARG A 58 -3.36 19.05 -12.59
C ARG A 58 -3.15 17.82 -11.72
N MET A 59 -4.03 16.82 -11.83
CA MET A 59 -3.95 15.58 -11.04
C MET A 59 -2.77 14.71 -11.43
N VAL A 60 -2.34 14.73 -12.69
CA VAL A 60 -1.21 13.93 -13.16
C VAL A 60 0.13 14.66 -13.08
N GLU A 61 0.14 15.90 -12.63
CA GLU A 61 1.35 16.68 -12.43
C GLU A 61 1.64 16.81 -10.93
N PRO A 62 2.76 16.28 -10.40
CA PRO A 62 3.10 16.46 -9.01
C PRO A 62 3.35 17.93 -8.67
N GLU A 63 2.94 18.38 -7.49
CA GLU A 63 3.18 19.75 -7.05
C GLU A 63 4.68 20.04 -6.93
N ARG A 64 5.49 19.06 -6.49
CA ARG A 64 6.96 19.15 -6.41
C ARG A 64 7.63 17.78 -6.57
N LEU A 65 8.73 17.77 -7.28
CA LEU A 65 9.70 16.67 -7.30
C LEU A 65 11.05 17.22 -6.82
N ILE A 66 11.51 16.72 -5.67
CA ILE A 66 12.77 17.13 -5.03
C ILE A 66 13.77 15.99 -5.21
N SER A 67 14.92 16.29 -5.80
CA SER A 67 16.03 15.36 -5.92
C SER A 67 17.27 15.96 -5.29
N PHE A 68 18.02 15.17 -4.52
CA PHE A 68 19.19 15.63 -3.79
C PHE A 68 20.26 14.55 -3.70
N ARG A 69 21.52 14.98 -3.53
CA ARG A 69 22.66 14.11 -3.30
C ARG A 69 22.72 13.72 -1.83
N VAL A 70 22.98 12.43 -1.59
CA VAL A 70 23.23 11.87 -0.25
C VAL A 70 24.66 11.32 -0.22
N SER A 71 25.57 12.01 0.45
CA SER A 71 26.95 11.57 0.64
C SER A 71 27.13 11.03 2.04
N TRP A 72 27.74 9.86 2.16
CA TRP A 72 27.99 9.20 3.45
C TRP A 72 29.28 8.38 3.38
N VAL A 73 29.77 7.90 4.53
CA VAL A 73 31.03 7.15 4.62
C VAL A 73 30.71 5.73 5.12
N ASP A 74 31.23 4.72 4.42
CA ASP A 74 31.10 3.32 4.81
C ASP A 74 32.02 2.94 6.00
N ASP A 75 31.92 1.70 6.47
CA ASP A 75 32.71 1.24 7.60
C ASP A 75 34.22 1.13 7.29
N ASN A 76 34.59 1.14 6.02
CA ASN A 76 35.98 1.13 5.55
C ASN A 76 36.56 2.54 5.35
N GLY A 77 35.76 3.59 5.63
CA GLY A 77 36.17 4.97 5.44
C GLY A 77 36.01 5.51 4.01
N ASN A 78 35.39 4.76 3.11
CA ASN A 78 35.17 5.18 1.72
C ASN A 78 33.94 6.08 1.61
N VAL A 79 34.04 7.14 0.81
CA VAL A 79 32.90 8.01 0.50
C VAL A 79 31.97 7.32 -0.49
N GLN A 80 30.71 7.25 -0.12
CA GLN A 80 29.60 6.74 -0.92
C GLN A 80 28.68 7.88 -1.31
N VAL A 81 28.07 7.79 -2.50
CA VAL A 81 27.14 8.80 -3.03
C VAL A 81 25.89 8.11 -3.56
N ASN A 82 24.77 8.50 -3.02
CA ASN A 82 23.44 8.06 -3.46
C ASN A 82 22.60 9.26 -3.87
N ARG A 83 21.48 8.99 -4.53
CA ARG A 83 20.48 9.98 -4.90
C ARG A 83 19.24 9.81 -4.02
N GLY A 84 18.81 10.90 -3.40
CA GLY A 84 17.56 10.97 -2.65
C GLY A 84 16.46 11.65 -3.47
N TYR A 85 15.21 11.26 -3.19
CA TYR A 85 14.00 11.80 -3.82
C TYR A 85 12.90 12.03 -2.81
N ARG A 86 12.11 13.09 -3.01
CA ARG A 86 10.78 13.26 -2.42
C ARG A 86 9.83 13.84 -3.46
N VAL A 87 8.77 13.12 -3.76
CA VAL A 87 7.65 13.60 -4.56
C VAL A 87 6.56 14.06 -3.61
N GLN A 88 6.27 15.34 -3.63
CA GLN A 88 5.13 15.97 -2.99
C GLN A 88 4.04 16.08 -4.07
N PHE A 89 3.17 15.06 -4.12
CA PHE A 89 2.35 14.86 -5.30
C PHE A 89 1.12 15.74 -5.30
N ASN A 90 0.34 15.71 -4.23
CA ASN A 90 -0.90 16.48 -4.12
C ASN A 90 -1.22 16.76 -2.64
N SER A 91 -1.49 18.02 -2.31
CA SER A 91 -1.79 18.48 -0.95
C SER A 91 -3.22 18.97 -0.76
N ALA A 92 -4.11 18.76 -1.73
CA ALA A 92 -5.46 19.33 -1.70
C ALA A 92 -6.30 18.89 -0.47
N ILE A 93 -6.04 17.71 0.08
CA ILE A 93 -6.81 17.17 1.22
C ILE A 93 -6.00 17.05 2.53
N GLY A 94 -4.76 17.51 2.54
CA GLY A 94 -3.91 17.49 3.74
C GLY A 94 -2.42 17.46 3.41
N PRO A 95 -1.56 17.40 4.44
CA PRO A 95 -0.10 17.28 4.27
C PRO A 95 0.25 16.10 3.35
N TYR A 96 1.31 16.23 2.56
CA TYR A 96 1.80 15.12 1.76
C TYR A 96 2.13 13.94 2.69
N LYS A 97 1.69 12.74 2.32
CA LYS A 97 1.87 11.55 3.13
C LYS A 97 2.25 10.37 2.28
N GLY A 98 3.32 9.69 2.64
CA GLY A 98 3.75 8.46 1.98
C GLY A 98 5.14 8.01 2.41
N GLY A 99 5.44 6.73 2.18
CA GLY A 99 6.65 6.08 2.65
C GLY A 99 7.93 6.52 1.95
N LEU A 100 9.05 6.22 2.59
CA LEU A 100 10.40 6.28 2.03
C LEU A 100 10.85 4.87 1.69
N ARG A 101 11.36 4.67 0.48
CA ARG A 101 11.90 3.39 0.00
C ARG A 101 13.41 3.48 -0.18
N PHE A 102 14.16 2.54 0.43
CA PHE A 102 15.58 2.40 0.19
C PHE A 102 15.83 1.09 -0.57
N HIS A 103 16.04 1.25 -1.88
CA HIS A 103 16.24 0.11 -2.77
C HIS A 103 16.95 0.57 -4.06
N PRO A 104 17.87 -0.23 -4.64
CA PRO A 104 18.62 0.14 -5.85
C PRO A 104 17.77 0.54 -7.06
N SER A 105 16.53 0.06 -7.15
CA SER A 105 15.60 0.39 -8.24
C SER A 105 14.98 1.77 -8.15
N VAL A 106 15.14 2.50 -7.03
CA VAL A 106 14.51 3.80 -6.82
C VAL A 106 14.99 4.82 -7.83
N ASN A 107 14.04 5.42 -8.54
CA ASN A 107 14.24 6.51 -9.49
C ASN A 107 13.03 7.46 -9.49
N ALA A 108 13.08 8.51 -10.29
CA ALA A 108 12.02 9.51 -10.35
C ALA A 108 10.68 8.96 -10.84
N SER A 109 10.68 8.08 -11.86
CA SER A 109 9.47 7.44 -12.40
C SER A 109 8.74 6.62 -11.34
N ILE A 110 9.47 5.75 -10.62
CA ILE A 110 8.91 4.93 -9.54
C ILE A 110 8.37 5.82 -8.41
N MET A 111 9.06 6.91 -8.07
CA MET A 111 8.57 7.82 -7.01
C MET A 111 7.30 8.58 -7.44
N LYS A 112 7.22 9.02 -8.69
CA LYS A 112 5.99 9.64 -9.24
C LYS A 112 4.83 8.65 -9.28
N PHE A 113 5.05 7.46 -9.81
CA PHE A 113 4.08 6.37 -9.82
C PHE A 113 3.49 6.13 -8.43
N LEU A 114 4.37 5.86 -7.46
CA LEU A 114 3.95 5.56 -6.10
C LEU A 114 3.30 6.78 -5.40
N GLY A 115 3.74 7.99 -5.69
CA GLY A 115 3.14 9.23 -5.16
C GLY A 115 1.75 9.49 -5.71
N PHE A 116 1.54 9.24 -6.99
CA PHE A 116 0.25 9.33 -7.65
C PHE A 116 -0.77 8.34 -7.04
N GLU A 117 -0.41 7.07 -6.95
CA GLU A 117 -1.26 6.06 -6.30
C GLU A 117 -1.54 6.37 -4.82
N GLN A 118 -0.51 6.88 -4.11
CA GLN A 118 -0.64 7.22 -2.70
C GLN A 118 -1.67 8.33 -2.47
N THR A 119 -1.82 9.26 -3.42
CA THR A 119 -2.83 10.33 -3.37
C THR A 119 -4.24 9.75 -3.24
N PHE A 120 -4.59 8.78 -4.07
CA PHE A 120 -5.92 8.15 -4.05
C PHE A 120 -6.11 7.21 -2.86
N LYS A 121 -5.08 6.45 -2.52
CA LYS A 121 -5.09 5.57 -1.36
C LYS A 121 -5.33 6.34 -0.05
N ASN A 122 -4.63 7.45 0.14
CA ASN A 122 -4.81 8.29 1.32
C ASN A 122 -6.21 8.91 1.35
N SER A 123 -6.68 9.38 0.20
CA SER A 123 -8.02 9.93 0.04
C SER A 123 -9.12 8.97 0.49
N LEU A 124 -9.00 7.69 0.15
CA LEU A 124 -9.97 6.65 0.54
C LEU A 124 -10.11 6.52 2.06
N THR A 125 -9.06 6.78 2.84
CA THR A 125 -9.12 6.66 4.30
C THR A 125 -10.06 7.67 4.96
N GLY A 126 -10.44 8.73 4.25
CA GLY A 126 -11.22 9.83 4.83
C GLY A 126 -10.42 10.79 5.71
N LEU A 127 -9.18 10.43 6.05
CA LEU A 127 -8.29 11.25 6.88
C LEU A 127 -7.65 12.39 6.07
N PRO A 128 -7.28 13.51 6.73
CA PRO A 128 -6.69 14.68 6.06
C PRO A 128 -5.22 14.43 5.71
N MET A 129 -4.98 13.67 4.66
CA MET A 129 -3.65 13.32 4.16
C MET A 129 -3.61 13.44 2.64
N GLY A 130 -2.71 14.25 2.14
CA GLY A 130 -2.36 14.33 0.73
C GLY A 130 -1.49 13.15 0.27
N GLY A 131 -0.96 13.20 -0.94
CA GLY A 131 -0.12 12.16 -1.52
C GLY A 131 1.34 12.59 -1.62
N GLY A 132 2.23 11.70 -1.24
CA GLY A 132 3.67 11.86 -1.41
C GLY A 132 4.41 10.53 -1.39
N LYS A 133 5.62 10.52 -1.90
CA LYS A 133 6.50 9.35 -1.88
C LYS A 133 7.96 9.79 -1.96
N GLY A 134 8.85 9.02 -1.37
CA GLY A 134 10.28 9.33 -1.46
C GLY A 134 11.14 8.09 -1.31
N GLY A 135 12.43 8.31 -1.34
CA GLY A 135 13.39 7.23 -1.16
C GLY A 135 14.75 7.53 -1.74
N SER A 136 15.55 6.49 -1.85
CA SER A 136 16.90 6.53 -2.39
C SER A 136 17.26 5.22 -3.07
N ASP A 137 18.18 5.27 -4.03
CA ASP A 137 18.84 4.13 -4.65
C ASP A 137 19.81 3.39 -3.70
N PHE A 138 19.87 3.79 -2.43
CA PHE A 138 20.62 3.12 -1.39
C PHE A 138 20.12 1.70 -1.12
N ASN A 139 21.03 0.74 -1.06
CA ASN A 139 20.72 -0.64 -0.70
C ASN A 139 21.11 -0.92 0.76
N PRO A 140 20.15 -1.07 1.69
CA PRO A 140 20.46 -1.38 3.08
C PRO A 140 20.89 -2.83 3.31
N ALA A 141 20.69 -3.73 2.34
CA ALA A 141 21.04 -5.14 2.49
C ALA A 141 22.56 -5.32 2.67
N GLY A 142 22.95 -6.04 3.70
CA GLY A 142 24.36 -6.32 4.01
C GLY A 142 25.13 -5.12 4.61
N LYS A 143 24.47 -4.01 4.89
CA LYS A 143 25.07 -2.86 5.57
C LYS A 143 25.01 -3.01 7.10
N SER A 144 26.01 -2.47 7.79
CA SER A 144 25.99 -2.40 9.25
C SER A 144 24.96 -1.37 9.76
N ASP A 145 24.56 -1.50 11.02
CA ASP A 145 23.69 -0.50 11.66
C ASP A 145 24.30 0.89 11.65
N ASN A 146 25.62 1.00 11.78
CA ASN A 146 26.33 2.27 11.73
C ASN A 146 26.33 2.88 10.33
N GLU A 147 26.50 2.09 9.28
CA GLU A 147 26.37 2.54 7.89
C GLU A 147 24.98 3.06 7.59
N ILE A 148 23.95 2.30 7.98
CA ILE A 148 22.54 2.66 7.80
C ILE A 148 22.22 3.94 8.58
N MET A 149 22.70 4.07 9.80
CA MET A 149 22.52 5.28 10.61
C MET A 149 23.15 6.51 9.94
N ARG A 150 24.41 6.42 9.47
CA ARG A 150 25.08 7.51 8.76
C ARG A 150 24.35 7.90 7.49
N PHE A 151 23.90 6.90 6.71
CA PHE A 151 23.09 7.15 5.53
C PHE A 151 21.79 7.88 5.87
N CYS A 152 21.01 7.39 6.83
CA CYS A 152 19.76 8.02 7.27
C CYS A 152 19.97 9.46 7.75
N GLN A 153 21.05 9.72 8.48
CA GLN A 153 21.38 11.08 8.95
C GLN A 153 21.70 12.01 7.78
N SER A 154 22.50 11.56 6.82
CA SER A 154 22.82 12.36 5.62
C SER A 154 21.56 12.60 4.76
N PHE A 155 20.75 11.57 4.54
CA PHE A 155 19.49 11.66 3.80
C PHE A 155 18.54 12.67 4.45
N MET A 156 18.34 12.59 5.77
CA MET A 156 17.45 13.48 6.50
C MET A 156 17.99 14.93 6.56
N THR A 157 19.28 15.13 6.53
CA THR A 157 19.86 16.47 6.50
C THR A 157 19.38 17.28 5.30
N GLU A 158 19.22 16.64 4.15
CA GLU A 158 18.62 17.28 2.98
C GLU A 158 17.08 17.30 3.05
N LEU A 159 16.47 16.16 3.38
CA LEU A 159 15.01 16.04 3.40
C LEU A 159 14.34 16.96 4.43
N ALA A 160 14.94 17.20 5.58
CA ALA A 160 14.39 18.02 6.66
C ALA A 160 14.02 19.46 6.25
N LYS A 161 14.61 19.96 5.15
CA LYS A 161 14.30 21.29 4.59
C LYS A 161 12.89 21.36 3.96
N HIS A 162 12.29 20.21 3.66
CA HIS A 162 11.08 20.09 2.83
C HIS A 162 9.90 19.43 3.53
N ILE A 163 10.12 18.90 4.74
CA ILE A 163 9.11 18.11 5.48
C ILE A 163 8.77 18.74 6.82
N GLY A 164 7.67 18.34 7.40
CA GLY A 164 7.21 18.77 8.71
C GLY A 164 5.83 18.20 9.04
N PRO A 165 5.37 18.32 10.29
CA PRO A 165 4.10 17.70 10.73
C PRO A 165 2.88 18.20 9.97
N ASP A 166 2.90 19.44 9.50
CA ASP A 166 1.79 20.10 8.81
C ASP A 166 2.03 20.29 7.29
N THR A 167 3.19 19.86 6.80
CA THR A 167 3.58 20.00 5.39
C THR A 167 3.68 18.68 4.69
N ASP A 168 4.53 17.80 5.20
CA ASP A 168 4.87 16.51 4.58
C ASP A 168 5.34 15.53 5.65
N VAL A 169 4.65 14.41 5.79
CA VAL A 169 4.90 13.41 6.83
C VAL A 169 5.28 12.06 6.18
N PRO A 170 6.58 11.79 6.00
CA PRO A 170 7.04 10.50 5.50
C PRO A 170 6.75 9.34 6.46
N ALA A 171 6.89 8.12 5.95
CA ALA A 171 6.76 6.87 6.71
C ALA A 171 7.78 5.83 6.22
N GLY A 172 7.75 4.63 6.77
CA GLY A 172 8.51 3.50 6.26
C GLY A 172 7.88 2.88 5.00
N ASP A 173 8.72 2.21 4.22
CA ASP A 173 8.39 1.38 3.05
C ASP A 173 9.51 0.34 2.86
N ILE A 174 9.67 -0.26 1.70
CA ILE A 174 10.74 -1.24 1.42
C ILE A 174 12.11 -0.65 1.81
N GLY A 175 12.87 -1.40 2.61
CA GLY A 175 14.19 -0.98 3.09
C GLY A 175 14.19 0.10 4.18
N VAL A 176 13.01 0.53 4.65
CA VAL A 176 12.84 1.51 5.72
C VAL A 176 11.86 0.98 6.76
N GLY A 177 12.40 0.34 7.77
CA GLY A 177 11.64 -0.18 8.92
C GLY A 177 11.72 0.74 10.14
N ALA A 178 11.37 0.18 11.29
CA ALA A 178 11.37 0.92 12.56
C ALA A 178 12.74 1.49 12.93
N ARG A 179 13.83 0.76 12.62
CA ARG A 179 15.21 1.19 12.84
C ARG A 179 15.53 2.45 12.03
N GLU A 180 15.29 2.41 10.72
CA GLU A 180 15.55 3.53 9.82
C GLU A 180 14.68 4.74 10.18
N VAL A 181 13.39 4.52 10.47
CA VAL A 181 12.49 5.59 10.94
C VAL A 181 13.04 6.23 12.22
N GLY A 182 13.59 5.44 13.14
CA GLY A 182 14.22 5.93 14.36
C GLY A 182 15.42 6.83 14.06
N TYR A 183 16.33 6.40 13.18
CA TYR A 183 17.50 7.20 12.79
C TYR A 183 17.10 8.48 12.05
N LEU A 184 16.14 8.40 11.15
CA LEU A 184 15.61 9.57 10.43
C LEU A 184 14.97 10.58 11.40
N PHE A 185 14.15 10.10 12.33
CA PHE A 185 13.49 10.96 13.32
C PHE A 185 14.49 11.62 14.28
N GLY A 186 15.48 10.87 14.75
CA GLY A 186 16.54 11.40 15.60
C GLY A 186 17.32 12.55 14.94
N GLN A 187 17.64 12.40 13.65
CA GLN A 187 18.33 13.45 12.89
C GLN A 187 17.41 14.67 12.64
N TYR A 188 16.14 14.45 12.26
CA TYR A 188 15.19 15.55 12.10
C TYR A 188 15.04 16.36 13.38
N LYS A 189 14.81 15.68 14.51
CA LYS A 189 14.70 16.32 15.83
C LYS A 189 15.93 17.18 16.16
N ARG A 190 17.12 16.68 15.85
CA ARG A 190 18.36 17.42 16.09
C ARG A 190 18.49 18.66 15.20
N LEU A 191 18.15 18.54 13.90
CA LEU A 191 18.26 19.63 12.93
C LEU A 191 17.25 20.76 13.20
N ARG A 192 16.01 20.37 13.55
CA ARG A 192 14.91 21.31 13.74
C ARG A 192 14.77 21.80 15.19
N ASN A 193 15.41 21.11 16.14
CA ASN A 193 15.25 21.33 17.58
C ASN A 193 13.77 21.24 18.02
N GLU A 194 13.01 20.32 17.41
CA GLU A 194 11.59 20.13 17.63
C GLU A 194 11.27 18.64 17.84
N PHE A 195 10.35 18.34 18.75
CA PHE A 195 9.73 17.04 18.88
C PHE A 195 8.30 17.11 18.35
N THR A 196 8.09 16.68 17.09
CA THR A 196 6.82 16.82 16.37
C THR A 196 6.35 15.49 15.77
N GLY A 197 5.15 15.50 15.19
CA GLY A 197 4.56 14.37 14.47
C GLY A 197 5.08 14.18 13.03
N VAL A 198 6.32 14.55 12.77
CA VAL A 198 6.97 14.40 11.48
C VAL A 198 7.25 12.97 11.16
N LEU A 199 7.14 12.12 10.70
CA LEU A 199 7.34 10.68 10.46
C LEU A 199 6.30 9.83 11.18
N THR A 200 5.82 8.83 10.50
CA THR A 200 5.00 7.78 11.10
C THR A 200 5.67 6.41 10.97
N GLY A 201 5.20 5.46 11.78
CA GLY A 201 5.91 4.20 11.99
C GLY A 201 7.03 4.31 13.01
N LYS A 202 6.98 5.35 13.85
CA LYS A 202 7.90 5.53 14.97
C LYS A 202 7.74 4.43 16.02
N GLY A 203 8.79 4.22 16.79
CA GLY A 203 8.71 3.38 17.99
C GLY A 203 7.73 3.97 19.00
N PHE A 204 7.08 3.10 19.76
CA PHE A 204 6.05 3.50 20.72
C PHE A 204 6.58 4.47 21.79
N SER A 205 7.85 4.33 22.17
CA SER A 205 8.52 5.21 23.15
C SER A 205 8.72 6.66 22.71
N PHE A 206 8.55 6.96 21.42
CA PHE A 206 8.74 8.31 20.88
C PHE A 206 7.65 8.74 19.88
N GLY A 207 6.42 8.36 20.16
CA GLY A 207 5.24 8.87 19.46
C GLY A 207 4.62 7.92 18.43
N GLY A 208 5.03 6.65 18.38
CA GLY A 208 4.41 5.63 17.54
C GLY A 208 3.02 5.23 18.01
N SER A 209 2.19 4.75 17.10
CA SER A 209 0.85 4.22 17.39
C SER A 209 0.89 2.72 17.66
N ARG A 210 -0.04 2.25 18.51
CA ARG A 210 -0.38 0.83 18.63
C ARG A 210 -1.03 0.32 17.34
N ILE A 211 -1.09 -1.00 17.17
CA ILE A 211 -1.67 -1.68 15.99
C ILE A 211 -0.93 -1.40 14.67
N ARG A 212 0.16 -0.64 14.66
CA ARG A 212 0.83 -0.26 13.40
C ARG A 212 1.44 -1.44 12.63
N PRO A 213 2.12 -2.42 13.26
CA PRO A 213 2.62 -3.61 12.58
C PRO A 213 1.53 -4.47 11.94
N GLU A 214 0.39 -4.60 12.61
CA GLU A 214 -0.75 -5.43 12.23
C GLU A 214 -1.69 -4.72 11.23
N ALA A 215 -1.64 -3.40 11.19
CA ALA A 215 -2.66 -2.54 10.59
C ALA A 215 -3.05 -2.89 9.16
N THR A 216 -2.09 -3.26 8.31
CA THR A 216 -2.37 -3.63 6.92
C THR A 216 -3.17 -4.93 6.86
N GLY A 217 -2.76 -5.94 7.61
CA GLY A 217 -3.46 -7.21 7.67
C GLY A 217 -4.84 -7.09 8.32
N TYR A 218 -4.93 -6.41 9.46
CA TYR A 218 -6.21 -6.16 10.14
C TYR A 218 -7.18 -5.40 9.23
N GLY A 219 -6.70 -4.34 8.60
CA GLY A 219 -7.51 -3.55 7.66
C GLY A 219 -8.02 -4.38 6.49
N ALA A 220 -7.18 -5.23 5.91
CA ALA A 220 -7.60 -6.13 4.83
C ALA A 220 -8.73 -7.06 5.27
N VAL A 221 -8.65 -7.60 6.48
CA VAL A 221 -9.70 -8.47 7.03
C VAL A 221 -11.00 -7.71 7.28
N TYR A 222 -10.94 -6.49 7.79
CA TYR A 222 -12.14 -5.65 7.94
C TYR A 222 -12.77 -5.29 6.58
N TYR A 223 -11.95 -5.08 5.56
CA TYR A 223 -12.47 -4.91 4.19
C TYR A 223 -13.21 -6.17 3.71
N VAL A 224 -12.63 -7.35 3.93
CA VAL A 224 -13.25 -8.64 3.59
C VAL A 224 -14.56 -8.85 4.37
N GLU A 225 -14.60 -8.52 5.66
CA GLU A 225 -15.82 -8.61 6.49
C GLU A 225 -16.98 -7.84 5.85
N ASN A 226 -16.74 -6.58 5.45
CA ASN A 226 -17.74 -5.75 4.79
C ASN A 226 -18.11 -6.26 3.38
N MET A 227 -17.12 -6.72 2.62
CA MET A 227 -17.34 -7.30 1.30
C MET A 227 -18.24 -8.54 1.38
N LEU A 228 -17.93 -9.49 2.25
CA LEU A 228 -18.73 -10.71 2.42
C LEU A 228 -20.14 -10.40 2.91
N ALA A 229 -20.30 -9.43 3.82
CA ALA A 229 -21.61 -9.00 4.32
C ALA A 229 -22.55 -8.50 3.21
N THR A 230 -22.00 -7.86 2.17
CA THR A 230 -22.79 -7.44 0.99
C THR A 230 -23.41 -8.60 0.24
N PHE A 231 -22.79 -9.79 0.30
CA PHE A 231 -23.30 -11.03 -0.28
C PHE A 231 -24.07 -11.90 0.72
N GLY A 232 -24.35 -11.40 1.93
CA GLY A 232 -25.02 -12.15 2.99
C GLY A 232 -24.15 -13.25 3.60
N GLU A 233 -22.83 -13.14 3.46
CA GLU A 233 -21.85 -14.10 3.95
C GLU A 233 -21.01 -13.50 5.08
N GLU A 234 -20.31 -14.33 5.86
CA GLU A 234 -19.45 -13.93 6.95
C GLU A 234 -18.07 -14.62 6.89
N ILE A 235 -17.08 -14.12 7.59
CA ILE A 235 -15.73 -14.70 7.68
C ILE A 235 -15.77 -16.05 8.40
N LYS A 236 -16.61 -16.17 9.42
CA LYS A 236 -16.69 -17.36 10.25
C LYS A 236 -16.97 -18.63 9.43
N GLY A 237 -16.12 -19.62 9.60
CA GLY A 237 -16.22 -20.91 8.93
C GLY A 237 -15.68 -20.96 7.49
N LYS A 238 -15.28 -19.83 6.90
CA LYS A 238 -14.64 -19.80 5.57
C LYS A 238 -13.18 -20.17 5.63
N THR A 239 -12.70 -20.74 4.52
CA THR A 239 -11.30 -21.09 4.30
C THR A 239 -10.57 -20.01 3.50
N PHE A 240 -9.34 -19.74 3.89
CA PHE A 240 -8.51 -18.69 3.30
C PHE A 240 -7.14 -19.24 2.88
N ALA A 241 -6.71 -18.90 1.67
CA ALA A 241 -5.33 -19.08 1.25
C ALA A 241 -4.59 -17.72 1.33
N VAL A 242 -3.52 -17.68 2.10
CA VAL A 242 -2.69 -16.49 2.32
C VAL A 242 -1.28 -16.80 1.86
N SER A 243 -0.60 -15.84 1.24
CA SER A 243 0.84 -15.91 0.95
C SER A 243 1.66 -15.06 1.89
N GLY A 244 2.94 -15.43 2.03
CA GLY A 244 3.87 -14.73 2.93
C GLY A 244 3.75 -15.15 4.40
N PHE A 245 4.68 -14.68 5.21
CA PHE A 245 4.68 -14.77 6.67
C PHE A 245 5.27 -13.50 7.34
N GLY A 246 5.33 -12.40 6.57
CA GLY A 246 5.69 -11.07 7.07
C GLY A 246 4.56 -10.42 7.89
N ASN A 247 4.73 -9.15 8.28
CA ASN A 247 3.74 -8.41 9.10
C ASN A 247 2.34 -8.42 8.51
N VAL A 248 2.22 -8.26 7.19
CA VAL A 248 0.93 -8.21 6.50
C VAL A 248 0.21 -9.57 6.62
N ALA A 249 0.90 -10.66 6.26
CA ALA A 249 0.35 -12.00 6.37
C ALA A 249 0.06 -12.37 7.83
N TRP A 250 0.97 -12.06 8.75
CA TRP A 250 0.77 -12.31 10.19
C TRP A 250 -0.48 -11.61 10.73
N GLY A 251 -0.63 -10.29 10.46
CA GLY A 251 -1.82 -9.55 10.88
C GLY A 251 -3.10 -10.09 10.25
N THR A 252 -3.06 -10.47 8.96
CA THR A 252 -4.19 -11.09 8.26
C THR A 252 -4.60 -12.40 8.91
N VAL A 253 -3.64 -13.30 9.16
CA VAL A 253 -3.89 -14.60 9.82
C VAL A 253 -4.47 -14.41 11.20
N GLN A 254 -3.89 -13.51 12.00
CA GLN A 254 -4.35 -13.25 13.37
C GLN A 254 -5.80 -12.75 13.39
N LYS A 255 -6.14 -11.75 12.58
CA LYS A 255 -7.49 -11.18 12.57
C LYS A 255 -8.53 -12.13 11.95
N LEU A 256 -8.19 -12.85 10.89
CA LEU A 256 -9.07 -13.88 10.33
C LEU A 256 -9.39 -14.95 11.37
N THR A 257 -8.39 -15.42 12.11
CA THR A 257 -8.58 -16.41 13.19
C THR A 257 -9.47 -15.88 14.30
N GLU A 258 -9.27 -14.62 14.72
CA GLU A 258 -10.10 -13.96 15.73
C GLU A 258 -11.58 -13.89 15.31
N LEU A 259 -11.86 -13.68 14.02
CA LEU A 259 -13.21 -13.63 13.46
C LEU A 259 -13.76 -15.02 13.03
N GLY A 260 -13.05 -16.11 13.35
CA GLY A 260 -13.51 -17.47 13.10
C GLY A 260 -13.26 -18.00 11.69
N GLY A 261 -12.45 -17.31 10.89
CA GLY A 261 -11.94 -17.80 9.60
C GLY A 261 -10.82 -18.83 9.78
N LYS A 262 -10.62 -19.67 8.78
CA LYS A 262 -9.57 -20.70 8.76
C LYS A 262 -8.54 -20.41 7.67
N VAL A 263 -7.34 -20.00 8.05
CA VAL A 263 -6.22 -19.82 7.13
C VAL A 263 -5.49 -21.13 6.95
N VAL A 264 -5.53 -21.72 5.76
CA VAL A 264 -4.96 -23.04 5.48
C VAL A 264 -3.60 -22.99 4.82
N THR A 265 -3.14 -21.85 4.33
CA THR A 265 -1.82 -21.70 3.73
C THR A 265 -1.09 -20.47 4.23
N ILE A 266 0.22 -20.56 4.34
CA ILE A 266 1.19 -19.48 4.33
C ILE A 266 2.32 -19.88 3.39
N SER A 267 3.04 -18.91 2.82
CA SER A 267 4.10 -19.21 1.86
C SER A 267 5.37 -18.38 2.10
N GLY A 268 6.48 -18.89 1.60
CA GLY A 268 7.78 -18.23 1.56
C GLY A 268 8.42 -18.32 0.19
N PRO A 269 9.65 -17.82 0.02
CA PRO A 269 10.41 -17.99 -1.22
C PRO A 269 10.70 -19.46 -1.57
N ASP A 270 10.72 -20.32 -0.56
CA ASP A 270 11.00 -21.77 -0.64
C ASP A 270 9.78 -22.62 -1.02
N GLY A 271 8.55 -22.09 -0.88
CA GLY A 271 7.32 -22.81 -1.18
C GLY A 271 6.14 -22.39 -0.31
N TYR A 272 5.19 -23.30 -0.09
CA TYR A 272 4.07 -23.05 0.82
C TYR A 272 3.74 -24.27 1.68
N ILE A 273 3.06 -24.03 2.80
CA ILE A 273 2.50 -25.08 3.64
C ILE A 273 0.98 -25.17 3.49
N TYR A 274 0.43 -26.35 3.68
CA TYR A 274 -1.00 -26.56 3.79
C TYR A 274 -1.35 -27.13 5.16
N ASP A 275 -1.99 -26.33 5.99
CA ASP A 275 -2.46 -26.71 7.32
C ASP A 275 -3.98 -26.88 7.30
N LYS A 276 -4.46 -28.13 7.18
CA LYS A 276 -5.89 -28.43 7.10
C LYS A 276 -6.69 -27.98 8.32
N ASP A 277 -6.04 -27.90 9.48
CA ASP A 277 -6.65 -27.48 10.73
C ASP A 277 -6.59 -25.96 10.90
N GLY A 278 -5.79 -25.30 10.08
CA GLY A 278 -5.56 -23.87 10.04
C GLY A 278 -4.40 -23.38 10.90
N VAL A 279 -3.83 -22.23 10.48
CA VAL A 279 -2.84 -21.47 11.27
C VAL A 279 -3.63 -20.66 12.30
N ASN A 280 -4.17 -21.33 13.33
CA ASN A 280 -5.25 -20.80 14.18
C ASN A 280 -5.01 -20.91 15.68
N THR A 281 -3.86 -21.38 16.11
CA THR A 281 -3.50 -21.38 17.54
C THR A 281 -2.55 -20.25 17.86
N PRO A 282 -2.56 -19.75 19.12
CA PRO A 282 -1.60 -18.72 19.54
C PRO A 282 -0.14 -19.10 19.25
N GLU A 283 0.22 -20.38 19.41
CA GLU A 283 1.56 -20.90 19.14
C GLU A 283 1.89 -20.83 17.64
N LYS A 284 0.98 -21.26 16.76
CA LYS A 284 1.17 -21.21 15.30
C LYS A 284 1.34 -19.78 14.80
N ILE A 285 0.51 -18.86 15.29
CA ILE A 285 0.55 -17.44 14.93
C ILE A 285 1.84 -16.78 15.45
N ALA A 286 2.23 -17.06 16.69
CA ALA A 286 3.49 -16.54 17.25
C ALA A 286 4.71 -17.09 16.48
N TYR A 287 4.66 -18.32 16.02
CA TYR A 287 5.75 -18.92 15.25
C TYR A 287 6.01 -18.23 13.90
N MET A 288 4.98 -17.61 13.29
CA MET A 288 5.19 -16.78 12.10
C MET A 288 6.16 -15.62 12.37
N LEU A 289 6.10 -15.01 13.55
CA LEU A 289 7.05 -13.96 13.95
C LEU A 289 8.45 -14.51 14.21
N GLU A 290 8.55 -15.69 14.82
CA GLU A 290 9.83 -16.37 15.04
C GLU A 290 10.53 -16.68 13.70
N MET A 291 9.80 -17.26 12.73
CA MET A 291 10.33 -17.54 11.39
C MET A 291 10.84 -16.25 10.72
N ARG A 292 10.10 -15.14 10.85
CA ARG A 292 10.50 -13.86 10.30
C ARG A 292 11.78 -13.33 10.94
N THR A 293 11.90 -13.38 12.26
CA THR A 293 13.08 -12.88 12.99
C THR A 293 14.31 -13.76 12.79
N SER A 294 14.13 -15.03 12.41
CA SER A 294 15.24 -15.95 12.09
C SER A 294 16.07 -15.53 10.88
N ASN A 295 15.54 -14.68 10.01
CA ASN A 295 16.13 -14.26 8.73
C ASN A 295 16.47 -15.42 7.76
N ARG A 296 15.99 -16.65 8.03
CA ARG A 296 16.21 -17.81 7.15
C ARG A 296 15.33 -17.79 5.92
N ASN A 297 14.22 -17.05 5.99
CA ASN A 297 13.25 -16.91 4.90
C ASN A 297 12.65 -18.23 4.40
N ARG A 298 12.41 -19.17 5.32
CA ARG A 298 11.94 -20.53 5.04
C ARG A 298 10.60 -20.81 5.71
N VAL A 299 9.57 -21.06 4.90
CA VAL A 299 8.27 -21.49 5.41
C VAL A 299 8.22 -22.99 5.73
N GLU A 300 9.15 -23.78 5.19
CA GLU A 300 9.36 -25.18 5.52
C GLU A 300 9.57 -25.40 7.04
N ASP A 301 10.19 -24.44 7.74
CA ASP A 301 10.36 -24.48 9.19
C ASP A 301 9.02 -24.61 9.94
N TYR A 302 7.93 -24.06 9.42
CA TYR A 302 6.58 -24.25 9.96
C TYR A 302 6.10 -25.69 9.76
N ALA A 303 6.30 -26.25 8.59
CA ALA A 303 5.93 -27.62 8.29
C ALA A 303 6.68 -28.62 9.20
N ASP A 304 7.98 -28.40 9.40
CA ASP A 304 8.81 -29.20 10.29
C ASP A 304 8.32 -29.16 11.75
N LYS A 305 7.96 -27.97 12.24
CA LYS A 305 7.50 -27.78 13.62
C LYS A 305 6.13 -28.38 13.88
N PHE A 306 5.18 -28.20 12.96
CA PHE A 306 3.78 -28.56 13.19
C PHE A 306 3.33 -29.84 12.46
N GLY A 307 4.23 -30.49 11.70
CA GLY A 307 3.95 -31.75 11.02
C GLY A 307 2.92 -31.63 9.89
N VAL A 308 2.92 -30.52 9.16
CA VAL A 308 1.99 -30.27 8.06
C VAL A 308 2.68 -30.41 6.69
N PRO A 309 1.94 -30.71 5.60
CA PRO A 309 2.50 -30.77 4.25
C PRO A 309 3.21 -29.50 3.82
N PHE A 310 4.37 -29.65 3.20
CA PHE A 310 5.14 -28.58 2.55
C PHE A 310 5.29 -28.87 1.06
N PHE A 311 5.13 -27.84 0.23
CA PHE A 311 5.20 -27.91 -1.23
C PHE A 311 6.32 -27.01 -1.74
N ALA A 312 7.51 -27.59 -1.87
CA ALA A 312 8.70 -26.87 -2.28
C ALA A 312 8.57 -26.23 -3.66
N GLY A 313 8.95 -24.95 -3.77
CA GLY A 313 8.96 -24.18 -4.99
C GLY A 313 7.58 -23.90 -5.63
N LYS A 314 6.48 -24.26 -4.93
CA LYS A 314 5.12 -24.02 -5.39
C LYS A 314 4.46 -22.85 -4.66
N LYS A 315 3.38 -22.33 -5.27
CA LYS A 315 2.52 -21.28 -4.72
C LYS A 315 1.16 -21.87 -4.33
N PRO A 316 0.44 -21.27 -3.35
CA PRO A 316 -0.79 -21.84 -2.80
C PRO A 316 -2.04 -21.62 -3.68
N TRP A 317 -1.90 -21.10 -4.87
CA TRP A 317 -3.02 -20.64 -5.71
C TRP A 317 -3.85 -21.76 -6.32
N GLY A 318 -3.37 -22.99 -6.29
CA GLY A 318 -4.10 -24.18 -6.68
C GLY A 318 -4.98 -24.79 -5.59
N GLU A 319 -4.95 -24.27 -4.36
CA GLU A 319 -5.77 -24.80 -3.26
C GLU A 319 -7.23 -24.37 -3.38
N LYS A 320 -8.14 -25.31 -3.08
CA LYS A 320 -9.58 -25.00 -3.08
C LYS A 320 -9.99 -24.36 -1.77
N VAL A 321 -10.23 -23.07 -1.81
CA VAL A 321 -10.62 -22.24 -0.65
C VAL A 321 -11.72 -21.25 -1.04
N ASP A 322 -12.36 -20.64 -0.04
CA ASP A 322 -13.41 -19.64 -0.28
C ASP A 322 -12.85 -18.28 -0.70
N VAL A 323 -11.71 -17.88 -0.12
CA VAL A 323 -11.08 -16.57 -0.33
C VAL A 323 -9.57 -16.73 -0.52
N ILE A 324 -9.00 -16.06 -1.51
CA ILE A 324 -7.55 -15.96 -1.73
C ILE A 324 -7.08 -14.55 -1.42
N MET A 325 -6.03 -14.43 -0.59
CA MET A 325 -5.47 -13.17 -0.11
C MET A 325 -3.94 -13.14 -0.28
N PRO A 326 -3.41 -12.69 -1.44
CA PRO A 326 -1.97 -12.54 -1.61
C PRO A 326 -1.43 -11.41 -0.71
N CYS A 327 -0.50 -11.78 0.18
CA CYS A 327 0.06 -10.90 1.22
C CYS A 327 1.59 -10.74 1.13
N ALA A 328 2.24 -11.27 0.09
CA ALA A 328 3.70 -11.33 0.03
C ALA A 328 4.31 -10.25 -0.88
N THR A 329 4.32 -10.48 -2.19
CA THR A 329 5.10 -9.67 -3.14
C THR A 329 4.30 -9.21 -4.35
N GLN A 330 4.85 -8.21 -5.04
CA GLN A 330 4.33 -7.74 -6.32
C GLN A 330 4.41 -8.84 -7.38
N ASN A 331 3.39 -8.92 -8.25
CA ASN A 331 3.29 -9.86 -9.38
C ASN A 331 3.49 -11.34 -8.98
N GLU A 332 3.08 -11.71 -7.78
CA GLU A 332 3.13 -13.10 -7.33
C GLU A 332 2.04 -14.01 -7.93
N VAL A 333 0.99 -13.41 -8.50
CA VAL A 333 -0.12 -14.12 -9.16
C VAL A 333 -0.15 -13.76 -10.64
N ASN A 334 -0.03 -14.76 -11.50
CA ASN A 334 -0.07 -14.63 -12.95
C ASN A 334 -1.37 -15.21 -13.56
N LEU A 335 -1.50 -15.15 -14.88
CA LEU A 335 -2.69 -15.65 -15.58
C LEU A 335 -2.95 -17.15 -15.37
N ASP A 336 -1.92 -17.98 -15.30
CA ASP A 336 -2.10 -19.43 -15.11
C ASP A 336 -2.56 -19.73 -13.67
N ASP A 337 -2.07 -18.99 -12.69
CA ASP A 337 -2.57 -19.03 -11.32
C ASP A 337 -4.07 -18.64 -11.29
N ALA A 338 -4.45 -17.56 -11.98
CA ALA A 338 -5.85 -17.12 -12.06
C ALA A 338 -6.77 -18.16 -12.72
N LYS A 339 -6.30 -18.85 -13.77
CA LYS A 339 -7.04 -19.95 -14.39
C LYS A 339 -7.27 -21.11 -13.42
N ALA A 340 -6.26 -21.46 -12.63
CA ALA A 340 -6.40 -22.52 -11.62
C ALA A 340 -7.41 -22.12 -10.53
N MET A 341 -7.38 -20.87 -10.07
CA MET A 341 -8.34 -20.34 -9.11
C MET A 341 -9.79 -20.42 -9.61
N VAL A 342 -10.04 -20.00 -10.85
CA VAL A 342 -11.36 -20.06 -11.48
C VAL A 342 -11.82 -21.52 -11.65
N ALA A 343 -10.94 -22.42 -12.09
CA ALA A 343 -11.23 -23.84 -12.21
C ALA A 343 -11.62 -24.48 -10.88
N ASN A 344 -11.09 -24.01 -9.76
CA ASN A 344 -11.44 -24.43 -8.40
C ASN A 344 -12.72 -23.78 -7.85
N GLY A 345 -13.36 -22.89 -8.62
CA GLY A 345 -14.62 -22.24 -8.25
C GLY A 345 -14.44 -21.10 -7.25
N LEU A 346 -13.29 -20.41 -7.26
CA LEU A 346 -13.04 -19.25 -6.40
C LEU A 346 -14.09 -18.16 -6.61
N LYS A 347 -14.62 -17.61 -5.52
CA LYS A 347 -15.57 -16.49 -5.55
C LYS A 347 -14.95 -15.15 -5.21
N TYR A 348 -14.00 -15.11 -4.27
CA TYR A 348 -13.47 -13.89 -3.70
C TYR A 348 -11.95 -13.87 -3.78
N TYR A 349 -11.42 -12.84 -4.42
CA TYR A 349 -9.99 -12.58 -4.56
C TYR A 349 -9.66 -11.20 -4.02
N VAL A 350 -8.76 -11.12 -3.04
CA VAL A 350 -8.52 -9.91 -2.24
C VAL A 350 -7.04 -9.56 -2.24
N GLU A 351 -6.66 -8.55 -2.98
CA GLU A 351 -5.27 -8.09 -3.07
C GLU A 351 -4.82 -7.38 -1.80
N VAL A 352 -3.94 -7.98 -1.02
CA VAL A 352 -3.44 -7.38 0.22
C VAL A 352 -2.07 -6.73 0.05
N SER A 353 -1.12 -7.40 -0.59
CA SER A 353 0.15 -6.76 -0.95
C SER A 353 -0.03 -5.74 -2.09
N ASN A 354 0.97 -4.90 -2.32
CA ASN A 354 0.89 -3.93 -3.41
C ASN A 354 1.03 -4.64 -4.75
N MET A 355 0.03 -4.47 -5.64
CA MET A 355 -0.01 -5.04 -6.99
C MET A 355 0.46 -6.51 -7.05
N PRO A 356 -0.17 -7.43 -6.30
CA PRO A 356 0.26 -8.82 -6.25
C PRO A 356 -0.04 -9.58 -7.53
N THR A 357 -0.93 -9.05 -8.37
CA THR A 357 -1.55 -9.74 -9.51
C THR A 357 -1.21 -9.00 -10.80
N THR A 358 -0.89 -9.75 -11.84
CA THR A 358 -0.72 -9.15 -13.17
C THR A 358 -2.07 -8.67 -13.73
N ASN A 359 -2.06 -7.61 -14.54
CA ASN A 359 -3.29 -7.03 -15.11
C ASN A 359 -4.11 -8.05 -15.91
N GLU A 360 -3.45 -8.94 -16.63
CA GLU A 360 -4.10 -10.04 -17.36
C GLU A 360 -4.84 -11.00 -16.43
N ALA A 361 -4.24 -11.31 -15.27
CA ALA A 361 -4.86 -12.19 -14.27
C ALA A 361 -6.06 -11.50 -13.61
N VAL A 362 -5.97 -10.22 -13.26
CA VAL A 362 -7.11 -9.44 -12.74
C VAL A 362 -8.25 -9.42 -13.74
N ALA A 363 -7.97 -9.11 -15.00
CA ALA A 363 -8.99 -9.10 -16.06
C ALA A 363 -9.66 -10.47 -16.23
N TYR A 364 -8.88 -11.55 -16.19
CA TYR A 364 -9.39 -12.92 -16.30
C TYR A 364 -10.30 -13.29 -15.12
N LEU A 365 -9.89 -12.99 -13.88
CA LEU A 365 -10.70 -13.23 -12.68
C LEU A 365 -12.04 -12.50 -12.76
N LYS A 366 -12.03 -11.21 -13.09
CA LYS A 366 -13.25 -10.39 -13.26
C LYS A 366 -14.17 -10.95 -14.36
N ALA A 367 -13.61 -11.30 -15.52
CA ALA A 367 -14.38 -11.86 -16.66
C ALA A 367 -15.05 -13.20 -16.33
N ASN A 368 -14.53 -13.93 -15.34
CA ASN A 368 -15.09 -15.21 -14.87
C ASN A 368 -15.94 -15.08 -13.59
N GLY A 369 -16.37 -13.86 -13.24
CA GLY A 369 -17.30 -13.62 -12.15
C GLY A 369 -16.69 -13.68 -10.73
N VAL A 370 -15.37 -13.67 -10.62
CA VAL A 370 -14.69 -13.56 -9.32
C VAL A 370 -14.78 -12.11 -8.85
N VAL A 371 -15.18 -11.90 -7.61
CA VAL A 371 -15.15 -10.56 -6.97
C VAL A 371 -13.71 -10.24 -6.63
N VAL A 372 -13.15 -9.21 -7.28
CA VAL A 372 -11.78 -8.77 -7.09
C VAL A 372 -11.76 -7.49 -6.26
N ALA A 373 -11.15 -7.54 -5.08
CA ALA A 373 -10.93 -6.38 -4.22
C ALA A 373 -9.52 -5.79 -4.44
N PRO A 374 -9.42 -4.50 -4.81
CA PRO A 374 -8.15 -3.91 -5.24
C PRO A 374 -7.21 -3.58 -4.08
N SER A 375 -5.91 -3.74 -4.30
CA SER A 375 -4.87 -3.55 -3.29
C SER A 375 -4.91 -2.16 -2.64
N LYS A 376 -5.14 -1.09 -3.39
CA LYS A 376 -5.14 0.29 -2.85
C LYS A 376 -6.24 0.54 -1.81
N ALA A 377 -7.37 -0.13 -1.91
CA ALA A 377 -8.45 -0.06 -0.93
C ALA A 377 -8.21 -1.06 0.22
N VAL A 378 -7.88 -2.30 -0.11
CA VAL A 378 -7.71 -3.40 0.85
C VAL A 378 -6.56 -3.13 1.82
N ASN A 379 -5.40 -2.69 1.33
CA ASN A 379 -4.21 -2.50 2.16
C ASN A 379 -4.07 -1.09 2.75
N ALA A 380 -5.11 -0.27 2.66
CA ALA A 380 -5.12 1.08 3.21
C ALA A 380 -5.02 1.13 4.76
N GLY A 381 -5.21 0.00 5.45
CA GLY A 381 -5.11 -0.06 6.92
C GLY A 381 -3.79 0.46 7.46
N GLY A 382 -2.68 0.17 6.78
CA GLY A 382 -1.36 0.67 7.19
C GLY A 382 -1.26 2.19 7.16
N VAL A 383 -1.73 2.84 6.11
CA VAL A 383 -1.72 4.31 6.02
C VAL A 383 -2.82 4.92 6.89
N ALA A 384 -3.94 4.24 7.09
CA ALA A 384 -4.99 4.67 8.03
C ALA A 384 -4.43 4.81 9.45
N VAL A 385 -3.76 3.77 9.96
CA VAL A 385 -3.12 3.84 11.30
C VAL A 385 -1.98 4.86 11.32
N SER A 386 -1.27 5.08 10.20
CA SER A 386 -0.31 6.18 10.11
C SER A 386 -0.98 7.56 10.28
N GLY A 387 -2.16 7.77 9.69
CA GLY A 387 -2.95 8.98 9.91
C GLY A 387 -3.46 9.11 11.35
N LEU A 388 -3.85 8.00 11.98
CA LEU A 388 -4.20 7.97 13.40
C LEU A 388 -2.98 8.29 14.29
N GLU A 389 -1.77 7.85 13.91
CA GLU A 389 -0.54 8.24 14.59
C GLU A 389 -0.29 9.75 14.51
N MET A 390 -0.53 10.36 13.33
CA MET A 390 -0.46 11.81 13.18
C MET A 390 -1.44 12.53 14.12
N SER A 391 -2.67 12.06 14.22
CA SER A 391 -3.67 12.62 15.13
C SER A 391 -3.25 12.51 16.60
N GLN A 392 -2.75 11.35 17.02
CA GLN A 392 -2.24 11.13 18.37
C GLN A 392 -1.03 12.06 18.66
N ASN A 393 -0.13 12.24 17.69
CA ASN A 393 1.02 13.14 17.83
C ASN A 393 0.57 14.61 17.97
N SER A 394 -0.42 15.05 17.21
CA SER A 394 -0.95 16.42 17.31
C SER A 394 -1.62 16.67 18.66
N MET A 395 -2.32 15.68 19.21
CA MET A 395 -2.95 15.76 20.53
C MET A 395 -1.95 15.58 21.68
N ARG A 396 -0.73 15.06 21.41
CA ARG A 396 0.25 14.61 22.40
C ARG A 396 -0.32 13.57 23.39
N TYR A 397 -1.17 12.68 22.88
CA TYR A 397 -1.84 11.66 23.64
C TYR A 397 -1.92 10.36 22.83
N SER A 398 -1.66 9.23 23.49
CA SER A 398 -1.70 7.90 22.85
C SER A 398 -3.01 7.20 23.15
N TRP A 399 -3.65 6.65 22.12
CA TRP A 399 -4.82 5.79 22.25
C TRP A 399 -4.43 4.36 22.63
N SER A 400 -5.37 3.64 23.23
CA SER A 400 -5.23 2.20 23.49
C SER A 400 -5.26 1.39 22.19
N SER A 401 -4.92 0.11 22.28
CA SER A 401 -5.01 -0.79 21.10
C SER A 401 -6.45 -0.93 20.63
N GLU A 402 -7.39 -1.01 21.54
CA GLU A 402 -8.82 -1.13 21.27
C GLU A 402 -9.37 0.12 20.57
N GLU A 403 -8.96 1.30 21.01
CA GLU A 403 -9.36 2.57 20.38
C GLU A 403 -8.83 2.69 18.95
N VAL A 404 -7.57 2.31 18.72
CA VAL A 404 -6.97 2.33 17.37
C VAL A 404 -7.64 1.29 16.48
N ASP A 405 -7.88 0.07 16.97
CA ASP A 405 -8.50 -1.02 16.20
C ASP A 405 -9.95 -0.67 15.82
N ALA A 406 -10.74 -0.11 16.74
CA ALA A 406 -12.09 0.34 16.44
C ALA A 406 -12.13 1.42 15.35
N LYS A 407 -11.24 2.42 15.43
CA LYS A 407 -11.11 3.46 14.38
C LYS A 407 -10.66 2.87 13.05
N LEU A 408 -9.74 1.92 13.06
CA LEU A 408 -9.31 1.21 11.85
C LEU A 408 -10.47 0.46 11.20
N LYS A 409 -11.26 -0.25 12.00
CA LYS A 409 -12.45 -0.98 11.52
C LYS A 409 -13.44 -0.04 10.82
N ASP A 410 -13.76 1.10 11.44
CA ASP A 410 -14.65 2.10 10.86
C ASP A 410 -14.10 2.71 9.56
N ILE A 411 -12.79 3.01 9.52
CA ILE A 411 -12.15 3.53 8.30
C ILE A 411 -12.25 2.51 7.17
N MET A 412 -11.96 1.23 7.42
CA MET A 412 -12.00 0.20 6.39
C MET A 412 -13.42 -0.07 5.89
N LYS A 413 -14.42 0.01 6.76
CA LYS A 413 -15.84 -0.02 6.37
C LYS A 413 -16.16 1.14 5.41
N ASN A 414 -15.78 2.36 5.77
CA ASN A 414 -16.02 3.53 4.94
C ASN A 414 -15.31 3.46 3.59
N ILE A 415 -14.10 2.89 3.52
CA ILE A 415 -13.38 2.65 2.26
C ILE A 415 -14.19 1.71 1.36
N TYR A 416 -14.68 0.60 1.91
CA TYR A 416 -15.49 -0.35 1.16
C TYR A 416 -16.79 0.28 0.64
N GLU A 417 -17.56 0.90 1.53
CA GLU A 417 -18.84 1.55 1.19
C GLU A 417 -18.67 2.66 0.14
N SER A 418 -17.65 3.51 0.29
CA SER A 418 -17.35 4.56 -0.67
C SER A 418 -17.00 4.01 -2.05
N SER A 419 -16.24 2.91 -2.11
CA SER A 419 -15.89 2.24 -3.37
C SER A 419 -17.11 1.64 -4.06
N VAL A 420 -17.97 0.95 -3.30
CA VAL A 420 -19.23 0.38 -3.83
C VAL A 420 -20.15 1.47 -4.35
N ASN A 421 -20.35 2.53 -3.56
CA ASN A 421 -21.24 3.63 -3.92
C ASN A 421 -20.74 4.38 -5.18
N ALA A 422 -19.43 4.64 -5.28
CA ALA A 422 -18.84 5.26 -6.45
C ALA A 422 -18.99 4.38 -7.71
N ALA A 423 -18.73 3.07 -7.60
CA ALA A 423 -18.94 2.15 -8.71
C ALA A 423 -20.39 2.19 -9.21
N LYS A 424 -21.36 2.12 -8.28
CA LYS A 424 -22.78 2.18 -8.61
C LYS A 424 -23.19 3.52 -9.24
N GLU A 425 -22.79 4.64 -8.65
CA GLU A 425 -23.09 5.99 -9.14
C GLU A 425 -22.59 6.22 -10.57
N TYR A 426 -21.42 5.68 -10.89
CA TYR A 426 -20.78 5.86 -12.20
C TYR A 426 -21.04 4.71 -13.20
N GLY A 427 -22.03 3.83 -12.91
CA GLY A 427 -22.47 2.80 -13.84
C GLY A 427 -21.53 1.58 -13.96
N MET A 428 -20.68 1.38 -12.96
CA MET A 428 -19.70 0.29 -12.89
C MET A 428 -20.01 -0.63 -11.67
N GLU A 429 -21.28 -0.85 -11.39
CA GLU A 429 -21.74 -1.63 -10.22
C GLU A 429 -21.06 -3.01 -10.18
N GLY A 430 -20.52 -3.37 -9.01
CA GLY A 430 -19.77 -4.61 -8.81
C GLY A 430 -18.27 -4.52 -9.12
N ASP A 431 -17.79 -3.46 -9.79
CA ASP A 431 -16.37 -3.22 -10.05
C ASP A 431 -15.72 -2.43 -8.89
N LEU A 432 -15.18 -3.16 -7.90
CA LEU A 432 -14.52 -2.53 -6.75
C LEU A 432 -13.21 -1.81 -7.12
N VAL A 433 -12.55 -2.23 -8.22
CA VAL A 433 -11.32 -1.59 -8.70
C VAL A 433 -11.64 -0.19 -9.22
N ALA A 434 -12.61 -0.10 -10.13
CA ALA A 434 -13.08 1.19 -10.64
C ALA A 434 -13.66 2.05 -9.53
N GLY A 435 -14.49 1.46 -8.65
CA GLY A 435 -15.08 2.17 -7.52
C GLY A 435 -14.05 2.81 -6.59
N ALA A 436 -12.97 2.10 -6.25
CA ALA A 436 -11.90 2.64 -5.43
C ALA A 436 -11.14 3.78 -6.12
N ASN A 437 -10.86 3.65 -7.43
CA ASN A 437 -10.21 4.70 -8.21
C ASN A 437 -11.09 5.97 -8.27
N ILE A 438 -12.37 5.82 -8.57
CA ILE A 438 -13.32 6.92 -8.66
C ILE A 438 -13.50 7.60 -7.28
N ALA A 439 -13.77 6.83 -6.22
CA ALA A 439 -13.97 7.38 -4.89
C ALA A 439 -12.74 8.16 -4.39
N GLY A 440 -11.54 7.59 -4.58
CA GLY A 440 -10.29 8.27 -4.24
C GLY A 440 -10.06 9.55 -5.04
N PHE A 441 -10.33 9.52 -6.34
CA PHE A 441 -10.19 10.68 -7.22
C PHE A 441 -11.18 11.80 -6.86
N LEU A 442 -12.46 11.50 -6.69
CA LEU A 442 -13.51 12.49 -6.48
C LEU A 442 -13.23 13.40 -5.29
N LYS A 443 -12.83 12.83 -4.16
CA LYS A 443 -12.54 13.61 -2.95
C LYS A 443 -11.40 14.62 -3.16
N VAL A 444 -10.34 14.22 -3.85
CA VAL A 444 -9.21 15.10 -4.17
C VAL A 444 -9.62 16.14 -5.20
N ALA A 445 -10.33 15.73 -6.25
CA ALA A 445 -10.81 16.60 -7.33
C ALA A 445 -11.75 17.70 -6.81
N GLU A 446 -12.66 17.35 -5.92
CA GLU A 446 -13.57 18.31 -5.29
C GLU A 446 -12.84 19.33 -4.41
N ALA A 447 -11.86 18.87 -3.65
CA ALA A 447 -11.02 19.77 -2.85
C ALA A 447 -10.20 20.71 -3.76
N MET A 448 -9.61 20.20 -4.86
CA MET A 448 -8.89 21.01 -5.82
C MET A 448 -9.79 22.03 -6.52
N LEU A 449 -11.03 21.64 -6.84
CA LEU A 449 -12.03 22.56 -7.44
C LEU A 449 -12.42 23.66 -6.46
N ALA A 450 -12.71 23.30 -5.21
CA ALA A 450 -13.12 24.24 -4.16
C ALA A 450 -12.01 25.24 -3.79
N GLN A 451 -10.76 24.82 -3.80
CA GLN A 451 -9.60 25.67 -3.50
C GLN A 451 -9.19 26.56 -4.70
N GLY A 452 -9.68 26.25 -5.90
CA GLY A 452 -9.37 27.00 -7.09
C GLY A 452 -7.93 26.84 -7.57
N ILE A 453 -7.41 27.90 -8.20
CA ILE A 453 -6.03 27.98 -8.67
C ILE A 453 -5.33 29.08 -7.88
N ALA A 454 -4.36 28.69 -7.06
CA ALA A 454 -3.50 29.63 -6.38
C ALA A 454 -2.35 30.07 -7.29
N TYR A 455 -2.08 31.36 -7.36
CA TYR A 455 -1.01 31.96 -8.13
C TYR A 455 0.15 32.37 -7.22
#